data_6c837db0fc3233b9aabdf184bb794e60
#
_entry.id   6c837db0fc3233b9aabdf184bb794e60
#
_cell.length_a   1.000
_cell.length_b   1.000
_cell.length_c   1.000
_cell.angle_alpha   90.00
_cell.angle_beta   90.00
_cell.angle_gamma   90.00
#
_symmetry.space_group_name_H-M   'P 1'
#
loop_
_entity.id
_entity.type
_entity.pdbx_description
1 polymer ?
#
loop_
_entity_poly.entity_id
_entity_poly.type
_entity_poly.pdbx_seq_one_letter_code
_entity_poly.pdbx_strand_id
1 'polypeptide(L)'
;MVRGPKKHLKRLAAPKHWMLDKLGGAYTVRPTAGPHKQRECLPLVLLLRNRLKYALTRREVMYIAVQRLVKVDGKIRTDPRFPTGFMDVVSLEKTGEHFRLLYDEKGRFTVHRITPEEARFKLCRVTKMAMGRGNVPYLVTNDSRTIRY
;
A
#
# COMPACT_ATOMS: atom_id res chain seq x y z
N MET A 1 9.75 -26.58 -15.83
CA MET A 1 8.57 -25.80 -15.41
C MET A 1 8.90 -25.10 -14.11
N VAL A 2 8.79 -23.76 -14.02
CA VAL A 2 9.09 -23.02 -12.79
C VAL A 2 7.97 -23.26 -11.79
N ARG A 3 8.28 -23.90 -10.66
CA ARG A 3 7.35 -24.19 -9.58
C ARG A 3 7.48 -23.16 -8.46
N GLY A 4 6.37 -22.75 -7.86
CA GLY A 4 6.30 -21.84 -6.73
C GLY A 4 6.07 -20.37 -7.09
N PRO A 5 5.86 -19.49 -6.07
CA PRO A 5 5.55 -18.09 -6.29
C PRO A 5 6.76 -17.33 -6.83
N LYS A 6 6.53 -16.44 -7.79
CA LYS A 6 7.57 -15.55 -8.32
C LYS A 6 7.96 -14.53 -7.24
N LYS A 7 9.25 -14.52 -6.84
CA LYS A 7 9.77 -13.64 -5.77
C LYS A 7 10.43 -12.35 -6.28
N HIS A 8 10.79 -12.29 -7.55
CA HIS A 8 11.48 -11.17 -8.17
C HIS A 8 10.56 -10.35 -9.06
N LEU A 9 10.87 -9.07 -9.20
CA LEU A 9 10.26 -8.15 -10.16
C LEU A 9 11.40 -7.36 -10.82
N LYS A 10 11.53 -7.50 -12.14
CA LYS A 10 12.49 -6.70 -12.91
C LYS A 10 12.03 -5.23 -12.94
N ARG A 11 12.98 -4.31 -12.87
CA ARG A 11 12.69 -2.87 -12.79
C ARG A 11 11.89 -2.35 -13.99
N LEU A 12 12.22 -2.82 -15.20
CA LEU A 12 11.49 -2.45 -16.42
C LEU A 12 10.06 -2.99 -16.50
N ALA A 13 9.76 -4.08 -15.76
CA ALA A 13 8.42 -4.65 -15.67
C ALA A 13 7.58 -4.07 -14.52
N ALA A 14 8.13 -3.13 -13.76
CA ALA A 14 7.40 -2.44 -12.70
C ALA A 14 6.30 -1.53 -13.27
N PRO A 15 5.19 -1.31 -12.54
CA PRO A 15 4.17 -0.36 -12.94
C PRO A 15 4.76 1.05 -13.14
N LYS A 16 4.41 1.72 -14.24
CA LYS A 16 4.93 3.06 -14.58
C LYS A 16 4.56 4.12 -13.53
N HIS A 17 3.42 3.98 -12.87
CA HIS A 17 2.96 4.91 -11.82
C HIS A 17 3.83 4.88 -10.54
N TRP A 18 4.72 3.89 -10.40
CA TRP A 18 5.73 3.93 -9.32
C TRP A 18 6.82 4.97 -9.58
N MET A 19 6.97 5.42 -10.82
CA MET A 19 7.95 6.43 -11.25
C MET A 19 9.37 6.08 -10.84
N LEU A 20 9.77 4.85 -11.10
CA LEU A 20 11.13 4.38 -10.88
C LEU A 20 12.01 4.70 -12.09
N ASP A 21 13.22 5.14 -11.81
CA ASP A 21 14.26 5.31 -12.82
C ASP A 21 14.61 3.95 -13.45
N LYS A 22 14.64 3.86 -14.78
CA LYS A 22 14.93 2.61 -15.49
C LYS A 22 16.38 2.15 -15.35
N LEU A 23 17.32 3.06 -15.11
CA LEU A 23 18.75 2.76 -15.00
C LEU A 23 19.21 2.48 -13.56
N GLY A 24 18.36 2.67 -12.58
CA GLY A 24 18.68 2.53 -11.15
C GLY A 24 18.78 1.08 -10.65
N GLY A 25 19.16 0.12 -11.49
CA GLY A 25 19.34 -1.29 -11.14
C GLY A 25 18.44 -2.25 -11.92
N ALA A 26 18.74 -3.55 -11.83
CA ALA A 26 18.03 -4.61 -12.56
C ALA A 26 16.69 -5.01 -11.96
N TYR A 27 16.55 -4.91 -10.65
CA TYR A 27 15.37 -5.35 -9.90
C TYR A 27 14.74 -4.22 -9.09
N THR A 28 13.46 -4.37 -8.80
CA THR A 28 12.73 -3.53 -7.86
C THR A 28 12.00 -4.38 -6.83
N VAL A 29 11.36 -3.71 -5.88
CA VAL A 29 10.61 -4.38 -4.83
C VAL A 29 9.37 -5.04 -5.43
N ARG A 30 9.23 -6.36 -5.20
CA ARG A 30 7.99 -7.06 -5.49
C ARG A 30 7.08 -6.99 -4.26
N PRO A 31 5.84 -6.44 -4.38
CA PRO A 31 4.89 -6.43 -3.29
C PRO A 31 4.55 -7.85 -2.83
N THR A 32 4.29 -8.01 -1.54
CA THR A 32 3.64 -9.19 -0.98
C THR A 32 2.16 -9.19 -1.34
N ALA A 33 1.51 -10.35 -1.21
CA ALA A 33 0.05 -10.42 -1.33
C ALA A 33 -0.59 -9.59 -0.20
N GLY A 34 -1.66 -8.87 -0.53
CA GLY A 34 -2.34 -7.99 0.41
C GLY A 34 -3.63 -7.39 -0.17
N PRO A 35 -4.08 -6.24 0.36
CA PRO A 35 -5.37 -5.68 0.02
C PRO A 35 -5.48 -5.21 -1.44
N HIS A 36 -4.38 -4.82 -2.05
CA HIS A 36 -4.36 -4.29 -3.41
C HIS A 36 -3.55 -5.17 -4.35
N LYS A 37 -3.96 -5.22 -5.61
CA LYS A 37 -3.25 -5.94 -6.67
C LYS A 37 -1.91 -5.27 -6.98
N GLN A 38 -0.95 -6.05 -7.46
CA GLN A 38 0.40 -5.55 -7.78
C GLN A 38 0.39 -4.33 -8.72
N ARG A 39 -0.53 -4.29 -9.69
CA ARG A 39 -0.63 -3.18 -10.66
C ARG A 39 -1.36 -1.95 -10.13
N GLU A 40 -2.03 -2.05 -8.99
CA GLU A 40 -2.87 -1.00 -8.38
C GLU A 40 -2.32 -0.55 -7.03
N CYS A 41 -1.14 -1.05 -6.63
CA CYS A 41 -0.54 -0.73 -5.34
C CYS A 41 0.77 0.05 -5.47
N LEU A 42 1.16 0.67 -4.39
CA LEU A 42 2.48 1.23 -4.15
C LEU A 42 3.11 0.51 -2.95
N PRO A 43 4.22 -0.24 -3.08
CA PRO A 43 4.87 -0.86 -1.94
C PRO A 43 5.28 0.15 -0.87
N LEU A 44 5.10 -0.18 0.39
CA LEU A 44 5.39 0.71 1.53
C LEU A 44 6.83 1.26 1.51
N VAL A 45 7.80 0.45 1.06
CA VAL A 45 9.19 0.91 0.91
C VAL A 45 9.34 2.03 -0.12
N LEU A 46 8.59 1.99 -1.23
CA LEU A 46 8.63 3.05 -2.23
C LEU A 46 7.92 4.32 -1.73
N LEU A 47 6.88 4.14 -0.94
CA LEU A 47 6.21 5.26 -0.29
C LEU A 47 7.16 6.00 0.65
N LEU A 48 7.77 5.29 1.61
CA LEU A 48 8.62 5.90 2.63
C LEU A 48 9.95 6.43 2.07
N ARG A 49 10.53 5.74 1.09
CA ARG A 49 11.83 6.11 0.50
C ARG A 49 11.72 7.12 -0.61
N ASN A 50 10.86 6.85 -1.61
CA ASN A 50 10.83 7.63 -2.85
C ASN A 50 9.84 8.80 -2.81
N ARG A 51 8.72 8.65 -2.09
CA ARG A 51 7.67 9.69 -2.02
C ARG A 51 7.84 10.59 -0.81
N LEU A 52 7.90 10.03 0.38
CA LEU A 52 8.02 10.78 1.63
C LEU A 52 9.48 11.15 1.98
N LYS A 53 10.46 10.39 1.46
CA LYS A 53 11.90 10.60 1.72
C LYS A 53 12.30 10.54 3.20
N TYR A 54 11.56 9.77 4.01
CA TYR A 54 11.91 9.54 5.43
C TYR A 54 13.09 8.58 5.61
N ALA A 55 13.41 7.83 4.57
CA ALA A 55 14.54 6.91 4.55
C ALA A 55 15.21 6.95 3.18
N LEU A 56 16.52 6.81 3.15
CA LEU A 56 17.31 6.78 1.91
C LEU A 56 17.46 5.36 1.38
N THR A 57 17.53 4.39 2.26
CA THR A 57 17.81 2.99 1.94
C THR A 57 16.64 2.07 2.32
N ARG A 58 16.57 0.90 1.67
CA ARG A 58 15.62 -0.15 2.05
C ARG A 58 15.85 -0.64 3.48
N ARG A 59 17.11 -0.67 3.95
CA ARG A 59 17.46 -1.12 5.30
C ARG A 59 16.84 -0.18 6.35
N GLU A 60 16.92 1.12 6.16
CA GLU A 60 16.29 2.12 7.03
C GLU A 60 14.77 1.97 7.07
N VAL A 61 14.12 1.78 5.89
CA VAL A 61 12.68 1.50 5.86
C VAL A 61 12.34 0.24 6.66
N MET A 62 13.17 -0.80 6.57
CA MET A 62 12.96 -2.03 7.33
C MET A 62 13.07 -1.78 8.84
N TYR A 63 14.04 -0.98 9.30
CA TYR A 63 14.14 -0.57 10.70
C TYR A 63 12.87 0.16 11.18
N ILE A 64 12.42 1.16 10.41
CA ILE A 64 11.20 1.93 10.73
C ILE A 64 9.98 0.98 10.83
N ALA A 65 9.84 0.04 9.90
CA ALA A 65 8.74 -0.91 9.89
C ALA A 65 8.79 -1.90 11.05
N VAL A 66 9.97 -2.47 11.36
CA VAL A 66 10.18 -3.41 12.47
C VAL A 66 9.93 -2.75 13.83
N GLN A 67 10.28 -1.47 13.97
CA GLN A 67 9.98 -0.67 15.17
C GLN A 67 8.48 -0.35 15.33
N ARG A 68 7.63 -0.82 14.42
CA ARG A 68 6.17 -0.65 14.46
C ARG A 68 5.70 0.81 14.37
N LEU A 69 6.52 1.69 13.82
CA LEU A 69 6.23 3.12 13.72
C LEU A 69 5.26 3.47 12.59
N VAL A 70 4.95 2.52 11.71
CA VAL A 70 4.09 2.74 10.54
C VAL A 70 2.80 1.95 10.70
N LYS A 71 1.69 2.66 10.61
CA LYS A 71 0.34 2.08 10.52
C LYS A 71 -0.23 2.32 9.12
N VAL A 72 -0.91 1.33 8.59
CA VAL A 72 -1.72 1.44 7.37
C VAL A 72 -3.16 1.08 7.73
N ASP A 73 -4.08 1.99 7.52
CA ASP A 73 -5.49 1.84 7.90
C ASP A 73 -5.67 1.44 9.38
N GLY A 74 -4.93 2.09 10.26
CA GLY A 74 -4.96 1.85 11.70
C GLY A 74 -4.24 0.58 12.18
N LYS A 75 -3.70 -0.25 11.25
CA LYS A 75 -2.97 -1.49 11.60
C LYS A 75 -1.46 -1.31 11.40
N ILE A 76 -0.68 -1.70 12.40
CA ILE A 76 0.78 -1.71 12.33
C ILE A 76 1.22 -2.67 11.20
N ARG A 77 2.12 -2.19 10.32
CA ARG A 77 2.70 -2.97 9.23
C ARG A 77 4.20 -3.02 9.36
N THR A 78 4.72 -4.23 9.53
CA THR A 78 6.15 -4.50 9.69
C THR A 78 6.82 -4.96 8.39
N ASP A 79 6.05 -5.34 7.37
CA ASP A 79 6.58 -5.72 6.05
C ASP A 79 6.77 -4.48 5.16
N PRO A 80 8.01 -4.12 4.78
CA PRO A 80 8.26 -3.00 3.87
C PRO A 80 7.73 -3.24 2.45
N ARG A 81 7.38 -4.49 2.10
CA ARG A 81 6.79 -4.85 0.80
C ARG A 81 5.26 -4.82 0.82
N PHE A 82 4.64 -4.38 1.93
CA PHE A 82 3.19 -4.30 2.04
C PHE A 82 2.61 -3.43 0.92
N PRO A 83 1.59 -3.91 0.18
CA PRO A 83 0.98 -3.18 -0.92
C PRO A 83 -0.03 -2.15 -0.38
N THR A 84 0.35 -0.90 -0.29
CA THR A 84 -0.59 0.21 -0.05
C THR A 84 -1.24 0.62 -1.36
N GLY A 85 -2.46 1.13 -1.32
CA GLY A 85 -3.23 1.48 -2.51
C GLY A 85 -4.03 2.77 -2.38
N PHE A 86 -4.89 3.00 -3.35
CA PHE A 86 -5.74 4.18 -3.41
C PHE A 86 -6.64 4.30 -2.17
N MET A 87 -6.70 5.51 -1.60
CA MET A 87 -7.42 5.89 -0.37
C MET A 87 -6.86 5.31 0.93
N ASP A 88 -5.81 4.48 0.90
CA ASP A 88 -5.20 4.00 2.15
C ASP A 88 -4.62 5.16 2.96
N VAL A 89 -4.81 5.07 4.26
CA VAL A 89 -4.27 6.03 5.23
C VAL A 89 -3.01 5.46 5.85
N VAL A 90 -1.91 6.17 5.69
CA VAL A 90 -0.61 5.82 6.29
C VAL A 90 -0.30 6.80 7.41
N SER A 91 -0.14 6.28 8.62
CA SER A 91 0.15 7.06 9.82
C SER A 91 1.54 6.73 10.33
N LEU A 92 2.31 7.77 10.65
CA LEU A 92 3.64 7.67 11.24
C LEU A 92 3.54 8.08 12.72
N GLU A 93 3.64 7.11 13.61
CA GLU A 93 3.44 7.34 15.05
C GLU A 93 4.44 8.34 15.64
N LYS A 94 5.70 8.24 15.24
CA LYS A 94 6.77 9.05 15.81
C LYS A 94 6.66 10.54 15.48
N THR A 95 6.14 10.86 14.27
CA THR A 95 5.99 12.25 13.80
C THR A 95 4.58 12.78 13.98
N GLY A 96 3.61 11.92 14.30
CA GLY A 96 2.20 12.28 14.40
C GLY A 96 1.59 12.68 13.05
N GLU A 97 2.19 12.28 11.94
CA GLU A 97 1.75 12.65 10.61
C GLU A 97 0.86 11.56 9.98
N HIS A 98 -0.13 12.01 9.26
CA HIS A 98 -1.09 11.15 8.56
C HIS A 98 -1.13 11.52 7.09
N PHE A 99 -1.09 10.51 6.23
CA PHE A 99 -1.09 10.68 4.79
C PHE A 99 -2.15 9.81 4.15
N ARG A 100 -2.83 10.35 3.14
CA ARG A 100 -3.74 9.60 2.28
C ARG A 100 -3.13 9.44 0.89
N LEU A 101 -3.21 8.22 0.35
CA LEU A 101 -2.75 7.93 -1.00
C LEU A 101 -3.86 8.24 -2.01
N LEU A 102 -3.58 9.14 -2.92
CA LEU A 102 -4.48 9.55 -3.99
C LEU A 102 -3.78 9.35 -5.34
N TYR A 103 -4.51 9.55 -6.43
CA TYR A 103 -3.94 9.64 -7.76
C TYR A 103 -3.91 11.09 -8.24
N ASP A 104 -2.88 11.45 -8.97
CA ASP A 104 -2.83 12.70 -9.75
C ASP A 104 -3.60 12.55 -11.08
N GLU A 105 -3.73 13.64 -11.81
CA GLU A 105 -4.41 13.69 -13.12
C GLU A 105 -3.79 12.71 -14.15
N LYS A 106 -2.53 12.35 -14.00
CA LYS A 106 -1.80 11.42 -14.86
C LYS A 106 -1.82 9.98 -14.36
N GLY A 107 -2.63 9.67 -13.32
CA GLY A 107 -2.78 8.35 -12.75
C GLY A 107 -1.58 7.86 -11.92
N ARG A 108 -0.75 8.77 -11.40
CA ARG A 108 0.39 8.45 -10.53
C ARG A 108 -0.01 8.64 -9.07
N PHE A 109 0.57 7.84 -8.17
CA PHE A 109 0.33 8.03 -6.75
C PHE A 109 0.90 9.36 -6.24
N THR A 110 0.05 10.12 -5.58
CA THR A 110 0.40 11.29 -4.78
C THR A 110 0.09 11.03 -3.31
N VAL A 111 0.82 11.71 -2.46
CA VAL A 111 0.67 11.62 -1.00
C VAL A 111 0.10 12.94 -0.51
N HIS A 112 -1.09 12.88 0.06
CA HIS A 112 -1.77 14.04 0.62
C HIS A 112 -1.72 13.98 2.14
N ARG A 113 -1.22 15.03 2.79
CA ARG A 113 -1.21 15.15 4.25
C ARG A 113 -2.63 15.47 4.72
N ILE A 114 -3.08 14.74 5.75
CA ILE A 114 -4.45 14.84 6.28
C ILE A 114 -4.42 15.10 7.78
N THR A 115 -5.53 15.58 8.31
CA THR A 115 -5.72 15.77 9.74
C THR A 115 -5.93 14.43 10.47
N PRO A 116 -5.69 14.35 11.79
CA PRO A 116 -5.95 13.13 12.57
C PRO A 116 -7.42 12.69 12.53
N GLU A 117 -8.35 13.64 12.38
CA GLU A 117 -9.79 13.35 12.25
C GLU A 117 -10.09 12.66 10.91
N GLU A 118 -9.56 13.18 9.82
CA GLU A 118 -9.68 12.56 8.50
C GLU A 118 -9.00 11.19 8.43
N ALA A 119 -7.97 10.95 9.23
CA ALA A 119 -7.27 9.67 9.28
C ALA A 119 -8.12 8.52 9.87
N ARG A 120 -9.25 8.83 10.50
CA ARG A 120 -10.15 7.84 11.12
C ARG A 120 -11.00 7.09 10.12
N PHE A 121 -11.17 7.61 8.91
CA PHE A 121 -12.01 6.99 7.88
C PHE A 121 -11.33 6.98 6.52
N LYS A 122 -11.79 6.08 5.66
CA LYS A 122 -11.47 6.09 4.22
C LYS A 122 -12.70 5.69 3.40
N LEU A 123 -12.72 6.13 2.15
CA LEU A 123 -13.74 5.74 1.20
C LEU A 123 -13.31 4.47 0.47
N CYS A 124 -14.23 3.52 0.35
CA CYS A 124 -14.02 2.26 -0.37
C CYS A 124 -15.17 2.06 -1.36
N ARG A 125 -14.84 1.54 -2.55
CA ARG A 125 -15.84 1.13 -3.52
C ARG A 125 -16.30 -0.29 -3.22
N VAL A 126 -17.61 -0.50 -3.15
CA VAL A 126 -18.19 -1.84 -3.08
C VAL A 126 -18.04 -2.51 -4.44
N THR A 127 -17.39 -3.67 -4.47
CA THR A 127 -17.15 -4.46 -5.68
C THR A 127 -18.14 -5.61 -5.83
N LYS A 128 -18.64 -6.14 -4.71
CA LYS A 128 -19.59 -7.26 -4.70
C LYS A 128 -20.49 -7.17 -3.47
N MET A 129 -21.75 -7.51 -3.64
CA MET A 129 -22.70 -7.79 -2.58
C MET A 129 -23.16 -9.24 -2.71
N ALA A 130 -23.21 -9.98 -1.62
CA ALA A 130 -23.66 -11.37 -1.65
C ALA A 130 -24.21 -11.80 -0.28
N MET A 131 -24.95 -12.90 -0.28
CA MET A 131 -25.40 -13.58 0.92
C MET A 131 -24.39 -14.65 1.32
N GLY A 132 -24.02 -14.69 2.57
CA GLY A 132 -23.13 -15.68 3.13
C GLY A 132 -23.89 -16.84 3.78
N ARG A 133 -23.14 -17.69 4.48
CA ARG A 133 -23.73 -18.80 5.24
C ARG A 133 -24.69 -18.25 6.30
N GLY A 134 -25.86 -18.87 6.45
CA GLY A 134 -26.90 -18.41 7.38
C GLY A 134 -27.64 -17.15 6.92
N ASN A 135 -27.67 -16.89 5.60
CA ASN A 135 -28.32 -15.72 5.00
C ASN A 135 -27.82 -14.36 5.52
N VAL A 136 -26.58 -14.30 6.02
CA VAL A 136 -25.98 -13.04 6.47
C VAL A 136 -25.46 -12.26 5.27
N PRO A 137 -25.96 -11.05 4.98
CA PRO A 137 -25.46 -10.24 3.88
C PRO A 137 -24.06 -9.71 4.15
N TYR A 138 -23.24 -9.61 3.09
CA TYR A 138 -21.92 -9.02 3.18
C TYR A 138 -21.56 -8.23 1.93
N LEU A 139 -20.71 -7.22 2.14
CA LEU A 139 -20.10 -6.41 1.11
C LEU A 139 -18.63 -6.80 0.95
N VAL A 140 -18.14 -6.76 -0.28
CA VAL A 140 -16.70 -6.83 -0.58
C VAL A 140 -16.26 -5.51 -1.17
N THR A 141 -15.19 -4.95 -0.63
CA THR A 141 -14.64 -3.66 -1.07
C THR A 141 -13.42 -3.83 -1.98
N ASN A 142 -13.00 -2.75 -2.64
CA ASN A 142 -11.86 -2.73 -3.55
C ASN A 142 -10.52 -3.02 -2.85
N ASP A 143 -10.43 -2.80 -1.54
CA ASP A 143 -9.28 -3.12 -0.68
C ASP A 143 -9.33 -4.53 -0.08
N SER A 144 -10.12 -5.42 -0.68
CA SER A 144 -10.25 -6.83 -0.31
C SER A 144 -10.79 -7.06 1.12
N ARG A 145 -11.53 -6.12 1.67
CA ARG A 145 -12.26 -6.31 2.94
C ARG A 145 -13.63 -6.89 2.68
N THR A 146 -14.08 -7.74 3.60
CA THR A 146 -15.44 -8.25 3.64
C THR A 146 -16.11 -7.69 4.89
N ILE A 147 -17.19 -6.95 4.71
CA ILE A 147 -17.96 -6.31 5.77
C ILE A 147 -19.32 -6.99 5.83
N ARG A 148 -19.70 -7.51 6.97
CA ARG A 148 -21.04 -8.02 7.26
C ARG A 148 -21.91 -6.91 7.81
N TYR A 149 -23.19 -6.92 7.47
CA TYR A 149 -24.17 -5.92 7.94
C TYR A 149 -25.56 -6.52 8.11
#